data_1aa2a761d628b84739f9d271a3516442
#
_entry.id   1aa2a761d628b84739f9d271a3516442
#
_cell.length_a   1.000
_cell.length_b   1.000
_cell.length_c   1.000
_cell.angle_alpha   90.00
_cell.angle_beta   90.00
_cell.angle_gamma   90.00
#
_symmetry.space_group_name_H-M   'P 1'
#
loop_
_entity.id
_entity.type
_entity.pdbx_description
1 polymer ?
#
loop_
_entity_poly.entity_id
_entity_poly.type
_entity_poly.pdbx_seq_one_letter_code
_entity_poly.pdbx_strand_id
1 'polypeptide(L)'
;MSSKEEFIEIFTSCITRDGADKLLDFLEHKCDFFTAPASARYHGAYEGGLCDHSLNVYHCLVDCLQRERVQELYGLEYSDASIAIVALLHDLCKIGCYKKGTRNVKDESGKWQTVPTYTFDDPLPYGHGEKSVYIANGYIRLNREEAMAIRWHMGFSGPEDNRTVGQALQRYPLAFALAMADMEASYFLENEDRL
;
A
#
# COMPACT_ATOMS: atom_id res chain seq x y z
N MET A 1 -10.44 -5.83 17.53
CA MET A 1 -9.98 -4.53 16.97
C MET A 1 -10.36 -4.54 15.50
N SER A 2 -10.94 -3.51 14.96
CA SER A 2 -11.14 -3.38 13.52
C SER A 2 -9.84 -2.94 12.84
N SER A 3 -9.71 -3.21 11.52
CA SER A 3 -8.54 -2.75 10.76
C SER A 3 -8.30 -1.24 10.86
N LYS A 4 -9.38 -0.46 10.87
CA LYS A 4 -9.27 1.00 11.08
C LYS A 4 -8.67 1.34 12.45
N GLU A 5 -9.10 0.68 13.52
CA GLU A 5 -8.58 0.91 14.88
C GLU A 5 -7.09 0.52 14.96
N GLU A 6 -6.72 -0.61 14.37
CA GLU A 6 -5.34 -1.07 14.32
C GLU A 6 -4.44 -0.11 13.52
N PHE A 7 -4.91 0.34 12.34
CA PHE A 7 -4.20 1.34 11.55
C PHE A 7 -3.93 2.62 12.34
N ILE A 8 -4.95 3.14 13.03
CA ILE A 8 -4.83 4.37 13.84
C ILE A 8 -3.85 4.17 15.00
N GLU A 9 -3.90 3.01 15.66
CA GLU A 9 -2.99 2.68 16.75
C GLU A 9 -1.53 2.64 16.28
N ILE A 10 -1.24 1.91 15.19
CA ILE A 10 0.10 1.85 14.61
C ILE A 10 0.55 3.23 14.14
N PHE A 11 -0.32 3.95 13.41
CA PHE A 11 -0.01 5.27 12.90
C PHE A 11 0.36 6.24 14.03
N THR A 12 -0.46 6.34 15.07
CA THR A 12 -0.25 7.28 16.17
C THR A 12 0.92 6.92 17.07
N SER A 13 1.21 5.63 17.23
CA SER A 13 2.36 5.17 18.04
C SER A 13 3.70 5.36 17.32
N CYS A 14 3.74 5.17 16.00
CA CYS A 14 4.99 5.19 15.23
C CYS A 14 5.26 6.55 14.55
N ILE A 15 4.23 7.27 14.09
CA ILE A 15 4.40 8.47 13.26
C ILE A 15 4.10 9.73 14.07
N THR A 16 5.15 10.29 14.66
CA THR A 16 5.08 11.49 15.53
C THR A 16 5.62 12.75 14.87
N ARG A 17 5.76 12.77 13.53
CA ARG A 17 6.30 13.91 12.78
C ARG A 17 5.29 15.05 12.70
N ASP A 18 5.82 16.27 12.52
CA ASP A 18 5.00 17.45 12.27
C ASP A 18 4.04 17.19 11.09
N GLY A 19 2.76 17.43 11.31
CA GLY A 19 1.69 17.23 10.34
C GLY A 19 1.07 15.82 10.31
N ALA A 20 1.56 14.87 11.13
CA ALA A 20 0.97 13.54 11.23
C ALA A 20 -0.48 13.57 11.67
N ASP A 21 -0.83 14.45 12.61
CA ASP A 21 -2.20 14.70 13.05
C ASP A 21 -3.12 15.14 11.91
N LYS A 22 -2.62 16.02 11.04
CA LYS A 22 -3.37 16.50 9.86
C LYS A 22 -3.51 15.43 8.79
N LEU A 23 -2.49 14.60 8.61
CA LEU A 23 -2.57 13.46 7.69
C LEU A 23 -3.59 12.45 8.18
N LEU A 24 -3.57 12.10 9.46
CA LEU A 24 -4.56 11.19 10.03
C LEU A 24 -5.99 11.74 9.92
N ASP A 25 -6.22 13.03 10.25
CA ASP A 25 -7.50 13.69 10.07
C ASP A 25 -7.97 13.68 8.59
N PHE A 26 -7.03 13.84 7.64
CA PHE A 26 -7.34 13.72 6.22
C PHE A 26 -7.79 12.29 5.86
N LEU A 27 -7.06 11.28 6.32
CA LEU A 27 -7.39 9.86 6.05
C LEU A 27 -8.71 9.44 6.66
N GLU A 28 -9.03 9.95 7.87
CA GLU A 28 -10.24 9.57 8.59
C GLU A 28 -11.50 10.30 8.11
N HIS A 29 -11.39 11.57 7.70
CA HIS A 29 -12.56 12.44 7.56
C HIS A 29 -12.68 13.13 6.20
N LYS A 30 -11.63 13.14 5.36
CA LYS A 30 -11.59 13.96 4.16
C LYS A 30 -11.34 13.17 2.87
N CYS A 31 -11.18 11.86 2.98
CA CYS A 31 -11.03 10.98 1.83
C CYS A 31 -11.65 9.60 2.11
N ASP A 32 -11.57 8.71 1.14
CA ASP A 32 -12.14 7.37 1.20
C ASP A 32 -11.15 6.27 1.60
N PHE A 33 -9.99 6.61 2.17
CA PHE A 33 -8.93 5.64 2.48
C PHE A 33 -9.43 4.41 3.25
N PHE A 34 -10.27 4.62 4.27
CA PHE A 34 -10.81 3.53 5.09
C PHE A 34 -12.01 2.79 4.48
N THR A 35 -12.49 3.23 3.32
CA THR A 35 -13.62 2.60 2.61
C THR A 35 -13.27 2.20 1.18
N ALA A 36 -12.16 2.70 0.63
CA ALA A 36 -11.69 2.35 -0.69
C ALA A 36 -11.24 0.88 -0.77
N PRO A 37 -11.43 0.21 -1.90
CA PRO A 37 -10.82 -1.09 -2.16
C PRO A 37 -9.33 -0.94 -2.48
N ALA A 38 -8.54 -1.99 -2.26
CA ALA A 38 -7.14 -2.03 -2.69
C ALA A 38 -6.99 -2.21 -4.21
N SER A 39 -7.95 -2.88 -4.84
CA SER A 39 -7.98 -3.07 -6.30
C SER A 39 -9.41 -3.10 -6.83
N ALA A 40 -9.55 -3.04 -8.16
CA ALA A 40 -10.87 -3.17 -8.78
C ALA A 40 -11.40 -4.61 -8.79
N ARG A 41 -10.52 -5.63 -8.84
CA ARG A 41 -10.90 -7.03 -9.10
C ARG A 41 -9.98 -8.09 -8.49
N TYR A 42 -8.83 -7.67 -7.96
CA TYR A 42 -7.80 -8.57 -7.43
C TYR A 42 -7.83 -8.53 -5.89
N HIS A 43 -6.68 -8.51 -5.27
CA HIS A 43 -6.56 -8.42 -3.82
C HIS A 43 -7.34 -7.23 -3.24
N GLY A 44 -7.98 -7.41 -2.11
CA GLY A 44 -8.69 -6.33 -1.38
C GLY A 44 -9.79 -5.62 -2.19
N ALA A 45 -10.47 -6.31 -3.13
CA ALA A 45 -11.51 -5.72 -3.99
C ALA A 45 -12.87 -5.59 -3.26
N TYR A 46 -12.85 -5.08 -2.02
CA TYR A 46 -14.00 -4.86 -1.16
C TYR A 46 -13.87 -3.54 -0.39
N GLU A 47 -14.95 -3.11 0.25
CA GLU A 47 -14.97 -1.88 1.03
C GLU A 47 -14.04 -1.99 2.25
N GLY A 48 -13.06 -1.08 2.36
CA GLY A 48 -12.01 -1.10 3.37
C GLY A 48 -10.75 -1.87 2.98
N GLY A 49 -10.76 -2.54 1.82
CA GLY A 49 -9.62 -3.35 1.35
C GLY A 49 -8.30 -2.59 1.26
N LEU A 50 -8.31 -1.27 1.01
CA LEU A 50 -7.09 -0.46 0.99
C LEU A 50 -6.43 -0.37 2.39
N CYS A 51 -7.23 -0.22 3.43
CA CYS A 51 -6.74 -0.21 4.81
C CYS A 51 -6.19 -1.58 5.20
N ASP A 52 -6.94 -2.66 4.90
CA ASP A 52 -6.52 -4.03 5.20
C ASP A 52 -5.20 -4.37 4.49
N HIS A 53 -5.08 -4.02 3.21
CA HIS A 53 -3.85 -4.19 2.44
C HIS A 53 -2.67 -3.45 3.06
N SER A 54 -2.85 -2.17 3.42
CA SER A 54 -1.80 -1.37 4.05
C SER A 54 -1.31 -1.99 5.36
N LEU A 55 -2.20 -2.58 6.16
CA LEU A 55 -1.84 -3.30 7.38
C LEU A 55 -1.10 -4.61 7.09
N ASN A 56 -1.59 -5.40 6.13
CA ASN A 56 -0.91 -6.63 5.72
C ASN A 56 0.52 -6.34 5.24
N VAL A 57 0.70 -5.29 4.42
CA VAL A 57 2.03 -4.85 3.98
C VAL A 57 2.89 -4.40 5.17
N TYR A 58 2.31 -3.71 6.15
CA TYR A 58 3.04 -3.33 7.36
C TYR A 58 3.54 -4.54 8.13
N HIS A 59 2.70 -5.53 8.38
CA HIS A 59 3.09 -6.73 9.11
C HIS A 59 4.14 -7.55 8.33
N CYS A 60 3.95 -7.75 7.02
CA CYS A 60 4.94 -8.43 6.18
C CYS A 60 6.29 -7.71 6.18
N LEU A 61 6.30 -6.36 6.14
CA LEU A 61 7.53 -5.57 6.16
C LEU A 61 8.24 -5.68 7.52
N VAL A 62 7.49 -5.60 8.63
CA VAL A 62 8.04 -5.80 9.99
C VAL A 62 8.66 -7.18 10.10
N ASP A 63 7.94 -8.24 9.72
CA ASP A 63 8.44 -9.60 9.75
C ASP A 63 9.69 -9.79 8.88
N CYS A 64 9.72 -9.18 7.70
CA CYS A 64 10.88 -9.22 6.82
C CYS A 64 12.11 -8.58 7.48
N LEU A 65 11.95 -7.38 8.05
CA LEU A 65 13.05 -6.61 8.62
C LEU A 65 13.53 -7.14 9.99
N GLN A 66 12.69 -7.87 10.72
CA GLN A 66 13.07 -8.51 11.99
C GLN A 66 13.84 -9.83 11.82
N ARG A 67 13.93 -10.38 10.61
CA ARG A 67 14.69 -11.61 10.38
C ARG A 67 16.17 -11.40 10.75
N GLU A 68 16.71 -12.27 11.61
CA GLU A 68 18.12 -12.26 12.01
C GLU A 68 19.07 -12.09 10.81
N ARG A 69 18.79 -12.84 9.74
CA ARG A 69 19.57 -12.78 8.50
C ARG A 69 19.57 -11.40 7.84
N VAL A 70 18.47 -10.65 7.94
CA VAL A 70 18.34 -9.31 7.36
C VAL A 70 19.13 -8.31 8.21
N GLN A 71 19.03 -8.41 9.51
CA GLN A 71 19.73 -7.51 10.45
C GLN A 71 21.25 -7.78 10.47
N GLU A 72 21.66 -9.03 10.66
CA GLU A 72 23.07 -9.37 10.85
C GLU A 72 23.89 -9.39 9.58
N LEU A 73 23.32 -9.93 8.47
CA LEU A 73 24.07 -10.08 7.23
C LEU A 73 23.88 -8.90 6.27
N TYR A 74 22.70 -8.27 6.26
CA TYR A 74 22.42 -7.17 5.34
C TYR A 74 22.59 -5.81 6.01
N GLY A 75 22.59 -5.74 7.36
CA GLY A 75 22.76 -4.51 8.11
C GLY A 75 21.62 -3.51 7.88
N LEU A 76 20.41 -4.02 7.63
CA LEU A 76 19.25 -3.18 7.37
C LEU A 76 18.53 -2.86 8.67
N GLU A 77 18.68 -1.63 9.13
CA GLU A 77 17.99 -1.10 10.29
C GLU A 77 17.20 0.15 9.90
N TYR A 78 15.92 0.15 10.23
CA TYR A 78 15.02 1.27 9.99
C TYR A 78 14.22 1.57 11.25
N SER A 79 13.88 2.85 11.45
CA SER A 79 13.02 3.25 12.58
C SER A 79 11.59 2.75 12.36
N ASP A 80 10.87 2.45 13.46
CA ASP A 80 9.45 2.09 13.42
C ASP A 80 8.63 3.13 12.66
N ALA A 81 8.98 4.41 12.79
CA ALA A 81 8.37 5.49 12.04
C ALA A 81 8.54 5.32 10.52
N SER A 82 9.75 5.01 10.04
CA SER A 82 9.99 4.82 8.60
C SER A 82 9.26 3.58 8.08
N ILE A 83 9.26 2.48 8.84
CA ILE A 83 8.55 1.24 8.49
C ILE A 83 7.05 1.52 8.37
N ALA A 84 6.45 2.15 9.40
CA ALA A 84 5.04 2.49 9.40
C ALA A 84 4.68 3.47 8.26
N ILE A 85 5.47 4.50 8.03
CA ILE A 85 5.25 5.47 6.96
C ILE A 85 5.21 4.77 5.60
N VAL A 86 6.23 3.98 5.27
CA VAL A 86 6.30 3.41 3.92
C VAL A 86 5.23 2.35 3.71
N ALA A 87 4.94 1.52 4.71
CA ALA A 87 3.95 0.46 4.57
C ALA A 87 2.51 0.98 4.59
N LEU A 88 2.17 1.85 5.56
CA LEU A 88 0.79 2.35 5.68
C LEU A 88 0.40 3.35 4.59
N LEU A 89 1.38 4.02 3.95
CA LEU A 89 1.12 5.12 3.04
C LEU A 89 1.55 4.85 1.58
N HIS A 90 2.07 3.66 1.26
CA HIS A 90 2.57 3.38 -0.10
C HIS A 90 1.50 3.54 -1.18
N ASP A 91 0.27 3.22 -0.86
CA ASP A 91 -0.86 3.17 -1.77
C ASP A 91 -1.87 4.33 -1.62
N LEU A 92 -1.46 5.46 -1.04
CA LEU A 92 -2.30 6.67 -0.99
C LEU A 92 -2.79 7.14 -2.37
N CYS A 93 -2.09 6.75 -3.43
CA CYS A 93 -2.49 7.02 -4.80
C CYS A 93 -3.87 6.46 -5.17
N LYS A 94 -4.36 5.46 -4.45
CA LYS A 94 -5.66 4.81 -4.68
C LYS A 94 -6.85 5.60 -4.12
N ILE A 95 -6.62 6.59 -3.29
CA ILE A 95 -7.66 7.47 -2.73
C ILE A 95 -8.44 8.15 -3.85
N GLY A 96 -9.78 8.04 -3.79
CA GLY A 96 -10.69 8.68 -4.74
C GLY A 96 -10.68 8.08 -6.16
N CYS A 97 -10.02 6.93 -6.36
CA CYS A 97 -9.86 6.31 -7.67
C CYS A 97 -10.92 5.26 -8.01
N TYR A 98 -11.73 4.83 -7.05
CA TYR A 98 -12.65 3.72 -7.27
C TYR A 98 -14.12 4.13 -7.16
N LYS A 99 -14.93 3.67 -8.12
CA LYS A 99 -16.39 3.84 -8.13
C LYS A 99 -17.05 2.49 -8.08
N LYS A 100 -18.07 2.32 -7.23
CA LYS A 100 -18.89 1.09 -7.17
C LYS A 100 -19.64 0.92 -8.50
N GLY A 101 -19.63 -0.28 -9.05
CA GLY A 101 -20.30 -0.65 -10.29
C GLY A 101 -20.71 -2.12 -10.27
N THR A 102 -21.11 -2.62 -11.42
CA THR A 102 -21.44 -4.04 -11.60
C THR A 102 -20.80 -4.59 -12.87
N ARG A 103 -20.54 -5.89 -12.89
CA ARG A 103 -20.09 -6.62 -14.09
C ARG A 103 -20.87 -7.90 -14.26
N ASN A 104 -20.99 -8.36 -15.51
CA ASN A 104 -21.59 -9.66 -15.82
C ASN A 104 -20.49 -10.72 -15.86
N VAL A 105 -20.70 -11.81 -15.14
CA VAL A 105 -19.83 -12.99 -15.12
C VAL A 105 -20.67 -14.24 -15.41
N LYS A 106 -20.06 -15.27 -15.95
CA LYS A 106 -20.71 -16.60 -16.04
C LYS A 106 -20.41 -17.37 -14.79
N ASP A 107 -21.43 -17.96 -14.17
CA ASP A 107 -21.27 -18.93 -13.10
C ASP A 107 -20.78 -20.29 -13.64
N GLU A 108 -20.53 -21.25 -12.76
CA GLU A 108 -20.07 -22.59 -13.11
C GLU A 108 -21.02 -23.34 -14.06
N SER A 109 -22.31 -22.99 -14.06
CA SER A 109 -23.32 -23.54 -14.96
C SER A 109 -23.35 -22.86 -16.33
N GLY A 110 -22.52 -21.81 -16.54
CA GLY A 110 -22.50 -21.00 -17.78
C GLY A 110 -23.58 -19.92 -17.86
N LYS A 111 -24.35 -19.71 -16.79
CA LYS A 111 -25.42 -18.69 -16.73
C LYS A 111 -24.81 -17.34 -16.34
N TRP A 112 -25.26 -16.29 -17.03
CA TRP A 112 -24.83 -14.92 -16.70
C TRP A 112 -25.41 -14.45 -15.37
N GLN A 113 -24.53 -13.89 -14.53
CA GLN A 113 -24.87 -13.24 -13.28
C GLN A 113 -24.23 -11.86 -13.23
N THR A 114 -24.93 -10.90 -12.63
CA THR A 114 -24.40 -9.56 -12.38
C THR A 114 -23.82 -9.53 -10.97
N VAL A 115 -22.53 -9.25 -10.87
CA VAL A 115 -21.81 -9.17 -9.59
C VAL A 115 -21.30 -7.75 -9.33
N PRO A 116 -21.21 -7.32 -8.07
CA PRO A 116 -20.57 -6.05 -7.72
C PRO A 116 -19.12 -6.01 -8.22
N THR A 117 -18.65 -4.84 -8.55
CA THR A 117 -17.26 -4.59 -8.92
C THR A 117 -16.91 -3.13 -8.67
N TYR A 118 -15.63 -2.79 -8.78
CA TYR A 118 -15.19 -1.40 -8.82
C TYR A 118 -14.66 -1.06 -10.21
N THR A 119 -14.87 0.18 -10.62
CA THR A 119 -14.24 0.77 -11.82
C THR A 119 -13.18 1.75 -11.37
N PHE A 120 -12.01 1.71 -12.01
CA PHE A 120 -10.89 2.60 -11.72
C PHE A 120 -11.02 3.86 -12.60
N ASP A 121 -10.93 5.03 -11.97
CA ASP A 121 -10.96 6.35 -12.62
C ASP A 121 -10.07 7.28 -11.80
N ASP A 122 -8.84 7.50 -12.26
CA ASP A 122 -7.87 8.32 -11.53
C ASP A 122 -8.05 9.82 -11.80
N PRO A 123 -8.55 10.60 -10.82
CA PRO A 123 -8.75 12.05 -11.00
C PRO A 123 -7.43 12.83 -10.99
N LEU A 124 -6.31 12.23 -10.58
CA LEU A 124 -4.98 12.84 -10.51
C LEU A 124 -3.91 11.89 -11.07
N PRO A 125 -3.78 11.78 -12.41
CA PRO A 125 -2.85 10.85 -13.05
C PRO A 125 -1.39 11.33 -12.95
N TYR A 126 -0.82 11.24 -11.76
CA TYR A 126 0.52 11.72 -11.41
C TYR A 126 1.58 10.61 -11.41
N GLY A 127 1.18 9.37 -11.69
CA GLY A 127 1.98 8.17 -11.51
C GLY A 127 1.61 7.44 -10.21
N HIS A 128 1.87 6.14 -10.12
CA HIS A 128 1.40 5.34 -9.00
C HIS A 128 2.12 5.70 -7.70
N GLY A 129 3.40 5.38 -7.58
CA GLY A 129 4.18 5.69 -6.38
C GLY A 129 4.44 7.18 -6.20
N GLU A 130 4.60 7.95 -7.29
CA GLU A 130 4.77 9.40 -7.24
C GLU A 130 3.58 10.11 -6.61
N LYS A 131 2.36 9.66 -6.92
CA LYS A 131 1.13 10.22 -6.36
C LYS A 131 1.06 9.97 -4.85
N SER A 132 1.44 8.77 -4.38
CA SER A 132 1.50 8.48 -2.95
C SER A 132 2.52 9.38 -2.24
N VAL A 133 3.71 9.54 -2.79
CA VAL A 133 4.74 10.46 -2.28
C VAL A 133 4.23 11.90 -2.26
N TYR A 134 3.56 12.34 -3.34
CA TYR A 134 3.00 13.69 -3.43
C TYR A 134 1.96 13.95 -2.34
N ILE A 135 1.02 13.02 -2.14
CA ILE A 135 -0.03 13.14 -1.12
C ILE A 135 0.61 13.15 0.29
N ALA A 136 1.48 12.19 0.60
CA ALA A 136 2.12 12.12 1.91
C ALA A 136 2.94 13.39 2.23
N ASN A 137 3.73 13.89 1.27
CA ASN A 137 4.52 15.11 1.43
C ASN A 137 3.68 16.39 1.58
N GLY A 138 2.40 16.35 1.25
CA GLY A 138 1.46 17.44 1.52
C GLY A 138 1.18 17.64 3.02
N TYR A 139 1.50 16.65 3.83
CA TYR A 139 1.23 16.64 5.27
C TYR A 139 2.47 16.43 6.13
N ILE A 140 3.25 15.38 5.84
CA ILE A 140 4.47 15.02 6.58
C ILE A 140 5.68 15.07 5.65
N ARG A 141 6.81 15.50 6.17
CA ARG A 141 8.05 15.46 5.39
C ARG A 141 8.61 14.05 5.35
N LEU A 142 8.60 13.42 4.18
CA LEU A 142 9.31 12.16 3.93
C LEU A 142 10.83 12.41 3.83
N ASN A 143 11.63 11.50 4.38
CA ASN A 143 13.04 11.46 4.06
C ASN A 143 13.25 10.82 2.66
N ARG A 144 14.48 10.86 2.14
CA ARG A 144 14.76 10.34 0.78
C ARG A 144 14.50 8.84 0.67
N GLU A 145 14.90 8.07 1.66
CA GLU A 145 14.71 6.61 1.67
C GLU A 145 13.23 6.25 1.64
N GLU A 146 12.43 6.89 2.49
CA GLU A 146 10.98 6.69 2.53
C GLU A 146 10.28 7.08 1.22
N ALA A 147 10.62 8.25 0.69
CA ALA A 147 10.06 8.71 -0.58
C ALA A 147 10.40 7.77 -1.73
N MET A 148 11.65 7.25 -1.77
CA MET A 148 12.08 6.30 -2.77
C MET A 148 11.47 4.91 -2.56
N ALA A 149 11.27 4.47 -1.30
CA ALA A 149 10.58 3.23 -1.00
C ALA A 149 9.12 3.28 -1.52
N ILE A 150 8.38 4.32 -1.17
CA ILE A 150 7.01 4.52 -1.66
C ILE A 150 6.98 4.66 -3.18
N ARG A 151 7.91 5.42 -3.78
CA ARG A 151 7.95 5.61 -5.24
C ARG A 151 8.13 4.29 -6.02
N TRP A 152 8.95 3.38 -5.50
CA TRP A 152 9.37 2.19 -6.21
C TRP A 152 8.79 0.88 -5.67
N HIS A 153 7.75 0.94 -4.81
CA HIS A 153 7.14 -0.26 -4.20
C HIS A 153 6.55 -1.24 -5.23
N MET A 154 6.08 -0.76 -6.38
CA MET A 154 5.61 -1.63 -7.46
C MET A 154 6.73 -2.54 -8.04
N GLY A 155 7.99 -2.26 -7.73
CA GLY A 155 9.10 -3.05 -8.22
C GLY A 155 9.05 -3.21 -9.74
N PHE A 156 9.21 -4.44 -10.23
CA PHE A 156 9.18 -4.76 -11.67
C PHE A 156 7.77 -4.92 -12.24
N SER A 157 6.73 -4.74 -11.45
CA SER A 157 5.32 -4.79 -11.91
C SER A 157 4.83 -3.44 -12.44
N GLY A 158 5.59 -2.37 -12.26
CA GLY A 158 5.28 -1.04 -12.75
C GLY A 158 5.56 -0.86 -14.25
N PRO A 159 5.19 0.31 -14.81
CA PRO A 159 5.40 0.62 -16.23
C PRO A 159 6.84 1.05 -16.57
N GLU A 160 7.69 1.22 -15.59
CA GLU A 160 9.06 1.73 -15.74
C GLU A 160 9.99 0.68 -16.35
N ASP A 161 11.10 1.15 -16.95
CA ASP A 161 12.10 0.25 -17.48
C ASP A 161 12.84 -0.51 -16.37
N ASN A 162 13.10 -1.80 -16.60
CA ASN A 162 13.69 -2.70 -15.62
C ASN A 162 15.08 -2.27 -15.13
N ARG A 163 15.85 -1.54 -15.92
CA ARG A 163 17.16 -1.05 -15.52
C ARG A 163 17.04 0.04 -14.46
N THR A 164 16.12 0.97 -14.65
CA THR A 164 15.85 2.04 -13.68
C THR A 164 15.30 1.47 -12.38
N VAL A 165 14.35 0.52 -12.47
CA VAL A 165 13.84 -0.21 -11.30
C VAL A 165 14.98 -0.89 -10.55
N GLY A 166 15.80 -1.68 -11.22
CA GLY A 166 16.93 -2.38 -10.60
C GLY A 166 17.92 -1.44 -9.91
N GLN A 167 18.22 -0.28 -10.51
CA GLN A 167 19.07 0.74 -9.90
C GLN A 167 18.44 1.36 -8.66
N ALA A 168 17.12 1.60 -8.67
CA ALA A 168 16.40 2.15 -7.53
C ALA A 168 16.41 1.17 -6.35
N LEU A 169 16.05 -0.09 -6.58
CA LEU A 169 16.02 -1.14 -5.55
C LEU A 169 17.42 -1.41 -4.96
N GLN A 170 18.48 -1.32 -5.79
CA GLN A 170 19.86 -1.48 -5.32
C GLN A 170 20.30 -0.31 -4.42
N ARG A 171 19.88 0.91 -4.73
CA ARG A 171 20.26 2.12 -3.99
C ARG A 171 19.45 2.36 -2.74
N TYR A 172 18.23 1.87 -2.71
CA TYR A 172 17.25 2.07 -1.64
C TYR A 172 16.69 0.71 -1.20
N PRO A 173 17.41 0.00 -0.30
CA PRO A 173 17.00 -1.34 0.12
C PRO A 173 15.60 -1.40 0.74
N LEU A 174 15.13 -0.32 1.38
CA LEU A 174 13.78 -0.23 1.90
C LEU A 174 12.72 -0.31 0.77
N ALA A 175 13.03 0.21 -0.43
CA ALA A 175 12.14 0.06 -1.59
C ALA A 175 11.99 -1.42 -2.01
N PHE A 176 13.09 -2.17 -1.98
CA PHE A 176 13.05 -3.60 -2.25
C PHE A 176 12.28 -4.37 -1.18
N ALA A 177 12.55 -4.07 0.10
CA ALA A 177 11.84 -4.71 1.22
C ALA A 177 10.33 -4.43 1.16
N LEU A 178 9.94 -3.19 0.87
CA LEU A 178 8.53 -2.81 0.72
C LEU A 178 7.87 -3.50 -0.48
N ALA A 179 8.53 -3.55 -1.64
CA ALA A 179 8.02 -4.26 -2.82
C ALA A 179 7.81 -5.76 -2.55
N MET A 180 8.71 -6.39 -1.79
CA MET A 180 8.55 -7.78 -1.37
C MET A 180 7.36 -7.95 -0.41
N ALA A 181 7.22 -7.05 0.57
CA ALA A 181 6.13 -7.10 1.55
C ALA A 181 4.76 -6.89 0.87
N ASP A 182 4.67 -5.98 -0.09
CA ASP A 182 3.47 -5.75 -0.90
C ASP A 182 3.10 -7.01 -1.71
N MET A 183 4.08 -7.64 -2.38
CA MET A 183 3.86 -8.90 -3.09
C MET A 183 3.46 -10.04 -2.12
N GLU A 184 4.09 -10.14 -0.95
CA GLU A 184 3.75 -11.14 0.06
C GLU A 184 2.31 -10.95 0.56
N ALA A 185 1.91 -9.74 0.88
CA ALA A 185 0.54 -9.41 1.26
C ALA A 185 -0.46 -9.78 0.15
N SER A 186 -0.23 -9.29 -1.07
CA SER A 186 -1.13 -9.49 -2.20
C SER A 186 -1.28 -10.96 -2.63
N TYR A 187 -0.19 -11.73 -2.63
CA TYR A 187 -0.20 -13.10 -3.17
C TYR A 187 -0.37 -14.19 -2.12
N PHE A 188 0.02 -13.95 -0.87
CA PHE A 188 -0.08 -14.95 0.18
C PHE A 188 -1.26 -14.74 1.12
N LEU A 189 -1.58 -13.49 1.47
CA LEU A 189 -2.62 -13.20 2.45
C LEU A 189 -3.97 -12.85 1.82
N GLU A 190 -3.98 -12.16 0.69
CA GLU A 190 -5.18 -11.54 0.12
C GLU A 190 -5.70 -12.27 -1.13
N ASN A 191 -5.12 -13.40 -1.48
CA ASN A 191 -5.55 -14.20 -2.62
C ASN A 191 -6.62 -15.19 -2.18
N GLU A 192 -7.90 -14.82 -2.37
CA GLU A 192 -9.07 -15.64 -2.00
C GLU A 192 -9.13 -16.99 -2.75
N ASP A 193 -8.47 -17.12 -3.91
CA ASP A 193 -8.48 -18.35 -4.72
C ASP A 193 -7.60 -19.49 -4.15
N ARG A 194 -6.92 -19.27 -3.02
CA ARG A 194 -6.00 -20.26 -2.41
C ARG A 194 -6.57 -21.01 -1.20
N LEU A 195 -7.72 -20.61 -0.71
CA LEU A 195 -8.42 -21.27 0.40
C LEU A 195 -9.65 -22.03 -0.08
#